data_0af179513c51441bdfc44bcb230b3074
#
_entry.id   0af179513c51441bdfc44bcb230b3074
#
_cell.length_a   1.000
_cell.length_b   1.000
_cell.length_c   1.000
_cell.angle_alpha   90.00
_cell.angle_beta   90.00
_cell.angle_gamma   90.00
#
_symmetry.space_group_name_H-M   'P 1'
#
loop_
_entity.id
_entity.type
_entity.pdbx_description
1 polymer ?
#
loop_
_entity_poly.entity_id
_entity_poly.type
_entity_poly.pdbx_seq_one_letter_code
_entity_poly.pdbx_strand_id
1 'polypeptide(L)'
;WFGADKSSNAKKIDDLLDKALEIGKRDGFQVENVDGYAGVIQYGNLEESVGILGHLDIVPIGDGWHFDPLAGEIKDGYIMGRGTCDDKGPAVAAYYAMKILKDKGYKLKHNIQMILGTDEENTSAGILYYKKVRKNPIMGIVPDAEFPCIYAEKGILDFSAEGKIDSCIKSMQSGTAFNVVIGKADVIVDKPLEKEYFEKFLLANGLSGECHQDEEGAHYHIDGKPFHASRPYMGVNAAVKMFEFVGSCYNDAFSLNAVKLFKDPYGVGLKVDYDGAYMGPLTFNLGKANIENGRVYFALDYRYPNECEGSDLLKRSANIIQEVLHIDTTLVDDSKWLLNNPDSELIKTCLKHYRAFSGDTYTPPLRIGGGTYARSFENFAA
;
A
#
# COMPACT_ATOMS: atom_id res chain seq x y z
N TRP A 1 9.76 2.77 -15.53
CA TRP A 1 11.02 3.53 -15.43
C TRP A 1 12.24 2.72 -15.81
N PHE A 2 12.41 1.53 -15.34
CA PHE A 2 13.60 0.73 -15.66
C PHE A 2 13.53 0.13 -17.06
N GLY A 3 13.99 0.94 -18.01
CA GLY A 3 14.45 0.45 -19.34
C GLY A 3 13.38 0.12 -20.33
N ALA A 4 12.13 0.36 -20.11
CA ALA A 4 11.22 -0.09 -21.16
C ALA A 4 10.27 0.97 -21.47
N ASP A 5 9.75 1.76 -21.25
CA ASP A 5 8.72 2.53 -21.96
C ASP A 5 8.72 4.02 -21.57
N LYS A 6 9.13 4.82 -22.52
CA LYS A 6 8.83 6.26 -22.50
C LYS A 6 7.33 6.44 -22.77
N SER A 7 6.49 5.83 -21.91
CA SER A 7 5.05 6.00 -21.95
C SER A 7 4.71 7.47 -21.74
N SER A 8 3.55 7.88 -22.18
CA SER A 8 3.05 9.26 -21.97
C SER A 8 3.02 9.66 -20.47
N ASN A 9 2.97 8.68 -19.56
CA ASN A 9 2.98 8.89 -18.12
C ASN A 9 4.39 9.17 -17.57
N ALA A 10 5.42 8.48 -18.04
CA ALA A 10 6.81 8.76 -17.67
C ALA A 10 7.20 10.21 -18.01
N LYS A 11 6.83 10.66 -19.21
CA LYS A 11 7.08 12.06 -19.61
C LYS A 11 6.36 13.06 -18.70
N LYS A 12 5.14 12.77 -18.26
CA LYS A 12 4.38 13.66 -17.38
C LYS A 12 5.02 13.79 -15.99
N ILE A 13 5.61 12.73 -15.47
CA ILE A 13 6.28 12.78 -14.17
C ILE A 13 7.63 13.53 -14.28
N ASP A 14 8.36 13.39 -15.40
CA ASP A 14 9.56 14.18 -15.66
C ASP A 14 9.23 15.67 -15.76
N ASP A 15 8.20 16.05 -16.54
CA ASP A 15 7.73 17.43 -16.69
C ASP A 15 7.32 18.02 -15.32
N LEU A 16 6.71 17.22 -14.44
CA LEU A 16 6.30 17.64 -13.10
C LEU A 16 7.51 17.83 -12.17
N LEU A 17 8.49 16.93 -12.24
CA LEU A 17 9.74 17.06 -11.50
C LEU A 17 10.48 18.33 -11.88
N ASP A 18 10.65 18.56 -13.20
CA ASP A 18 11.28 19.77 -13.72
C ASP A 18 10.54 21.04 -13.26
N LYS A 19 9.20 21.00 -13.24
CA LYS A 19 8.39 22.09 -12.76
C LYS A 19 8.59 22.39 -11.27
N ALA A 20 8.68 21.35 -10.44
CA ALA A 20 8.98 21.50 -9.02
C ALA A 20 10.36 22.13 -8.79
N LEU A 21 11.38 21.71 -9.55
CA LEU A 21 12.72 22.25 -9.49
C LEU A 21 12.78 23.71 -10.00
N GLU A 22 12.03 24.06 -11.06
CA GLU A 22 11.90 25.44 -11.54
C GLU A 22 11.34 26.37 -10.45
N ILE A 23 10.31 25.90 -9.71
CA ILE A 23 9.75 26.65 -8.57
C ILE A 23 10.81 26.88 -7.50
N GLY A 24 11.55 25.83 -7.12
CA GLY A 24 12.65 25.95 -6.16
C GLY A 24 13.72 26.94 -6.60
N LYS A 25 14.13 26.87 -7.88
CA LYS A 25 15.11 27.77 -8.46
C LYS A 25 14.61 29.23 -8.51
N ARG A 26 13.35 29.44 -8.92
CA ARG A 26 12.70 30.76 -8.92
C ARG A 26 12.73 31.41 -7.54
N ASP A 27 12.49 30.61 -6.50
CA ASP A 27 12.45 31.07 -5.11
C ASP A 27 13.86 31.13 -4.48
N GLY A 28 14.92 30.91 -5.27
CA GLY A 28 16.32 31.11 -4.88
C GLY A 28 16.89 30.00 -4.00
N PHE A 29 16.40 28.79 -4.14
CA PHE A 29 16.99 27.58 -3.58
C PHE A 29 18.04 26.99 -4.51
N GLN A 30 18.96 26.20 -3.96
CA GLN A 30 19.77 25.29 -4.75
C GLN A 30 18.89 24.12 -5.19
N VAL A 31 18.98 23.73 -6.47
CA VAL A 31 18.16 22.64 -7.01
C VAL A 31 19.02 21.67 -7.79
N GLU A 32 18.66 20.41 -7.76
CA GLU A 32 19.31 19.33 -8.51
C GLU A 32 18.26 18.35 -9.03
N ASN A 33 18.37 17.98 -10.31
CA ASN A 33 17.70 16.82 -10.87
C ASN A 33 18.65 15.63 -10.79
N VAL A 34 18.32 14.63 -9.97
CA VAL A 34 19.14 13.43 -9.78
C VAL A 34 18.72 12.39 -10.83
N ASP A 35 19.22 12.61 -12.06
CA ASP A 35 19.07 11.71 -13.21
C ASP A 35 17.60 11.34 -13.54
N GLY A 36 16.63 12.22 -13.22
CA GLY A 36 15.20 11.98 -13.39
C GLY A 36 14.55 11.09 -12.34
N TYR A 37 15.33 10.53 -11.43
CA TYR A 37 14.82 9.65 -10.36
C TYR A 37 14.28 10.40 -9.14
N ALA A 38 14.91 11.53 -8.82
CA ALA A 38 14.48 12.39 -7.73
C ALA A 38 14.89 13.85 -7.99
N GLY A 39 14.17 14.78 -7.40
CA GLY A 39 14.54 16.19 -7.35
C GLY A 39 14.99 16.60 -5.97
N VAL A 40 15.99 17.46 -5.89
CA VAL A 40 16.47 18.02 -4.63
C VAL A 40 16.29 19.53 -4.64
N ILE A 41 15.68 20.09 -3.58
CA ILE A 41 15.57 21.51 -3.33
C ILE A 41 16.21 21.78 -1.96
N GLN A 42 17.30 22.56 -1.93
CA GLN A 42 18.10 22.73 -0.72
C GLN A 42 18.18 24.19 -0.26
N TYR A 43 18.04 24.37 1.04
CA TYR A 43 18.35 25.61 1.75
C TYR A 43 19.55 25.40 2.68
N GLY A 44 20.58 26.21 2.51
CA GLY A 44 21.83 26.16 3.25
C GLY A 44 22.98 25.59 2.44
N ASN A 45 24.21 25.76 2.98
CA ASN A 45 25.45 25.28 2.39
C ASN A 45 26.37 24.75 3.50
N LEU A 46 25.91 23.73 4.20
CA LEU A 46 26.59 23.07 5.32
C LEU A 46 26.94 21.63 4.93
N GLU A 47 27.66 20.93 5.79
CA GLU A 47 28.11 19.57 5.51
C GLU A 47 26.99 18.53 5.64
N GLU A 48 26.09 18.71 6.62
CA GLU A 48 25.02 17.79 6.92
C GLU A 48 23.64 18.40 6.60
N SER A 49 22.68 17.54 6.31
CA SER A 49 21.31 17.95 6.01
C SER A 49 20.29 17.21 6.86
N VAL A 50 19.17 17.88 7.11
CA VAL A 50 17.90 17.31 7.56
C VAL A 50 17.00 17.16 6.34
N GLY A 51 16.36 16.00 6.17
CA GLY A 51 15.54 15.68 5.00
C GLY A 51 14.06 15.98 5.21
N ILE A 52 13.41 16.42 4.14
CA ILE A 52 11.95 16.37 3.95
C ILE A 52 11.75 15.54 2.69
N LEU A 53 11.08 14.40 2.80
CA LEU A 53 10.80 13.54 1.65
C LEU A 53 9.34 13.65 1.29
N GLY A 54 9.07 13.82 0.01
CA GLY A 54 7.72 13.76 -0.56
C GLY A 54 7.76 13.12 -1.93
N HIS A 55 6.61 12.81 -2.50
CA HIS A 55 6.54 12.24 -3.85
C HIS A 55 5.61 13.03 -4.78
N LEU A 56 5.85 12.86 -6.08
CA LEU A 56 5.13 13.58 -7.13
C LEU A 56 4.18 12.68 -7.92
N ASP A 57 4.41 11.36 -7.90
CA ASP A 57 3.55 10.38 -8.54
C ASP A 57 2.21 10.22 -7.81
N ILE A 58 1.33 9.44 -8.37
CA ILE A 58 -0.01 9.18 -7.84
C ILE A 58 -0.42 7.75 -8.21
N VAL A 59 -1.24 7.13 -7.37
CA VAL A 59 -1.95 5.90 -7.72
C VAL A 59 -2.86 6.10 -8.94
N PRO A 60 -3.28 5.04 -9.64
CA PRO A 60 -4.31 5.12 -10.68
C PRO A 60 -5.54 5.88 -10.19
N ILE A 61 -6.15 6.65 -11.09
CA ILE A 61 -7.28 7.54 -10.76
C ILE A 61 -8.42 6.76 -10.11
N GLY A 62 -8.74 5.57 -10.63
CA GLY A 62 -9.89 4.79 -10.17
C GLY A 62 -11.23 5.40 -10.59
N ASP A 63 -12.31 4.82 -10.06
CA ASP A 63 -13.70 5.18 -10.37
C ASP A 63 -14.37 5.90 -9.19
N GLY A 64 -15.60 6.35 -9.39
CA GLY A 64 -16.44 6.91 -8.32
C GLY A 64 -16.25 8.40 -8.04
N TRP A 65 -15.52 9.12 -8.87
CA TRP A 65 -15.34 10.55 -8.74
C TRP A 65 -16.59 11.32 -9.16
N HIS A 66 -16.94 12.36 -8.38
CA HIS A 66 -18.03 13.29 -8.69
C HIS A 66 -17.55 14.61 -9.30
N PHE A 67 -16.24 14.72 -9.59
CA PHE A 67 -15.55 15.85 -10.22
C PHE A 67 -14.36 15.32 -11.02
N ASP A 68 -13.74 16.15 -11.85
CA ASP A 68 -12.53 15.77 -12.59
C ASP A 68 -11.36 15.59 -11.61
N PRO A 69 -10.87 14.36 -11.42
CA PRO A 69 -9.81 14.05 -10.45
C PRO A 69 -8.44 14.65 -10.80
N LEU A 70 -8.25 15.18 -12.01
CA LEU A 70 -6.98 15.79 -12.42
C LEU A 70 -7.05 17.32 -12.55
N ALA A 71 -8.22 17.93 -12.36
CA ALA A 71 -8.38 19.37 -12.54
C ALA A 71 -7.74 20.21 -11.43
N GLY A 72 -7.62 19.67 -10.22
CA GLY A 72 -7.15 20.45 -9.06
C GLY A 72 -8.10 21.61 -8.73
N GLU A 73 -9.40 21.39 -8.85
CA GLU A 73 -10.43 22.42 -8.66
C GLU A 73 -10.39 22.95 -7.22
N ILE A 74 -10.46 24.28 -7.08
CA ILE A 74 -10.61 24.93 -5.77
C ILE A 74 -12.08 25.26 -5.56
N LYS A 75 -12.73 24.62 -4.62
CA LYS A 75 -14.12 24.79 -4.31
C LYS A 75 -14.39 24.66 -2.82
N ASP A 76 -15.21 25.55 -2.27
CA ASP A 76 -15.62 25.55 -0.86
C ASP A 76 -14.46 25.48 0.14
N GLY A 77 -13.29 26.04 -0.23
CA GLY A 77 -12.07 26.03 0.61
C GLY A 77 -11.22 24.76 0.48
N TYR A 78 -11.57 23.83 -0.41
CA TYR A 78 -10.83 22.61 -0.68
C TYR A 78 -10.14 22.67 -2.05
N ILE A 79 -8.97 22.05 -2.16
CA ILE A 79 -8.35 21.67 -3.43
C ILE A 79 -8.73 20.22 -3.70
N MET A 80 -9.50 19.98 -4.75
CA MET A 80 -10.05 18.66 -5.05
C MET A 80 -9.28 18.01 -6.18
N GLY A 81 -8.83 16.77 -5.97
CA GLY A 81 -8.14 16.00 -7.01
C GLY A 81 -7.32 14.82 -6.46
N ARG A 82 -6.97 13.90 -7.36
CA ARG A 82 -6.00 12.84 -7.07
C ARG A 82 -4.62 13.47 -6.83
N GLY A 83 -3.94 13.07 -5.72
CA GLY A 83 -2.64 13.60 -5.35
C GLY A 83 -2.66 14.93 -4.57
N THR A 84 -3.84 15.50 -4.25
CA THR A 84 -3.93 16.72 -3.45
C THR A 84 -3.70 16.46 -1.96
N CYS A 85 -4.01 15.26 -1.48
CA CYS A 85 -3.79 14.81 -0.10
C CYS A 85 -2.54 13.92 0.00
N ASP A 86 -2.29 13.12 -1.01
CA ASP A 86 -1.26 12.11 -1.12
C ASP A 86 -0.50 12.32 -2.44
N ASP A 87 0.69 12.91 -2.44
CA ASP A 87 1.37 13.62 -1.33
C ASP A 87 1.63 15.10 -1.69
N LYS A 88 1.18 15.58 -2.88
CA LYS A 88 1.54 16.94 -3.37
C LYS A 88 1.11 18.08 -2.45
N GLY A 89 -0.01 17.94 -1.76
CA GLY A 89 -0.46 18.96 -0.80
C GLY A 89 0.49 19.09 0.39
N PRO A 90 0.75 18.02 1.15
CA PRO A 90 1.70 18.01 2.25
C PRO A 90 3.12 18.39 1.81
N ALA A 91 3.60 17.88 0.66
CA ALA A 91 4.90 18.26 0.10
C ALA A 91 5.00 19.76 -0.17
N VAL A 92 3.97 20.37 -0.77
CA VAL A 92 3.92 21.84 -0.98
C VAL A 92 3.86 22.59 0.34
N ALA A 93 3.11 22.11 1.32
CA ALA A 93 3.09 22.73 2.66
C ALA A 93 4.49 22.73 3.30
N ALA A 94 5.21 21.62 3.22
CA ALA A 94 6.58 21.49 3.71
C ALA A 94 7.56 22.40 2.93
N TYR A 95 7.40 22.50 1.61
CA TYR A 95 8.16 23.45 0.78
C TYR A 95 7.98 24.90 1.23
N TYR A 96 6.74 25.31 1.47
CA TYR A 96 6.47 26.68 1.94
C TYR A 96 6.99 26.92 3.36
N ALA A 97 6.96 25.91 4.24
CA ALA A 97 7.62 26.02 5.55
C ALA A 97 9.13 26.29 5.41
N MET A 98 9.80 25.53 4.52
CA MET A 98 11.22 25.76 4.21
C MET A 98 11.46 27.15 3.60
N LYS A 99 10.57 27.61 2.69
CA LYS A 99 10.64 28.94 2.09
C LYS A 99 10.49 30.05 3.11
N ILE A 100 9.57 29.94 4.08
CA ILE A 100 9.40 30.90 5.17
C ILE A 100 10.67 31.02 6.01
N LEU A 101 11.32 29.92 6.34
CA LEU A 101 12.60 29.94 7.07
C LEU A 101 13.68 30.69 6.31
N LYS A 102 13.78 30.44 4.98
CA LYS A 102 14.72 31.12 4.09
C LYS A 102 14.43 32.63 4.01
N ASP A 103 13.17 33.00 3.72
CA ASP A 103 12.77 34.40 3.53
C ASP A 103 12.96 35.22 4.80
N LYS A 104 12.83 34.59 5.97
CA LYS A 104 13.11 35.19 7.28
C LYS A 104 14.61 35.21 7.66
N GLY A 105 15.46 34.60 6.85
CA GLY A 105 16.91 34.58 7.08
C GLY A 105 17.34 33.76 8.31
N TYR A 106 16.61 32.69 8.65
CA TYR A 106 17.01 31.84 9.77
C TYR A 106 18.38 31.21 9.52
N LYS A 107 19.28 31.30 10.52
CA LYS A 107 20.55 30.60 10.51
C LYS A 107 20.35 29.13 10.81
N LEU A 108 20.71 28.28 9.86
CA LEU A 108 20.58 26.84 9.99
C LEU A 108 21.78 26.23 10.72
N LYS A 109 21.54 25.14 11.46
CA LYS A 109 22.59 24.24 11.97
C LYS A 109 22.94 23.15 10.98
N HIS A 110 21.98 22.73 10.17
CA HIS A 110 22.10 21.76 9.08
C HIS A 110 21.37 22.31 7.86
N ASN A 111 21.71 21.87 6.66
CA ASN A 111 20.90 22.17 5.50
C ASN A 111 19.48 21.62 5.69
N ILE A 112 18.49 22.24 5.10
CA ILE A 112 17.19 21.61 4.87
C ILE A 112 17.16 21.16 3.42
N GLN A 113 16.93 19.88 3.21
CA GLN A 113 16.95 19.23 1.91
C GLN A 113 15.62 18.57 1.64
N MET A 114 14.82 19.16 0.76
CA MET A 114 13.60 18.54 0.28
C MET A 114 13.95 17.62 -0.89
N ILE A 115 13.58 16.36 -0.78
CA ILE A 115 13.82 15.32 -1.77
C ILE A 115 12.45 14.87 -2.29
N LEU A 116 12.22 15.09 -3.58
CA LEU A 116 10.97 14.75 -4.26
C LEU A 116 11.16 13.49 -5.10
N GLY A 117 10.55 12.40 -4.69
CA GLY A 117 10.55 11.14 -5.44
C GLY A 117 9.51 11.13 -6.56
N THR A 118 9.68 10.20 -7.49
CA THR A 118 8.84 10.07 -8.69
C THR A 118 8.18 8.69 -8.83
N ASP A 119 8.29 7.82 -7.81
CA ASP A 119 7.83 6.43 -7.87
C ASP A 119 7.61 5.86 -6.45
N GLU A 120 6.90 6.59 -5.59
CA GLU A 120 6.55 6.14 -4.21
C GLU A 120 5.50 5.04 -4.26
N GLU A 121 4.47 5.26 -5.02
CA GLU A 121 3.25 4.47 -5.11
C GLU A 121 3.45 3.09 -5.78
N ASN A 122 4.68 2.79 -6.22
CA ASN A 122 4.98 1.55 -6.94
C ASN A 122 6.22 0.85 -6.36
N THR A 123 7.43 1.27 -6.71
CA THR A 123 8.66 0.55 -6.33
C THR A 123 9.63 1.33 -5.46
N SER A 124 9.37 2.61 -5.22
CA SER A 124 10.29 3.54 -4.54
C SER A 124 11.68 3.63 -5.19
N ALA A 125 11.79 3.22 -6.46
CA ALA A 125 13.05 3.10 -7.17
C ALA A 125 13.82 4.43 -7.25
N GLY A 126 13.09 5.55 -7.34
CA GLY A 126 13.67 6.89 -7.37
C GLY A 126 14.46 7.20 -6.11
N ILE A 127 13.87 6.98 -4.95
CA ILE A 127 14.52 7.24 -3.66
C ILE A 127 15.64 6.25 -3.37
N LEU A 128 15.49 4.99 -3.78
CA LEU A 128 16.54 3.98 -3.66
C LEU A 128 17.75 4.32 -4.55
N TYR A 129 17.53 4.90 -5.73
CA TYR A 129 18.61 5.41 -6.57
C TYR A 129 19.30 6.62 -5.93
N TYR A 130 18.53 7.61 -5.44
CA TYR A 130 19.06 8.76 -4.72
C TYR A 130 20.03 8.32 -3.60
N LYS A 131 19.64 7.36 -2.76
CA LYS A 131 20.48 6.82 -1.66
C LYS A 131 21.82 6.26 -2.11
N LYS A 132 21.90 5.73 -3.32
CA LYS A 132 23.15 5.15 -3.87
C LYS A 132 24.12 6.20 -4.36
N VAL A 133 23.62 7.35 -4.85
CA VAL A 133 24.42 8.32 -5.57
C VAL A 133 24.59 9.65 -4.83
N ARG A 134 23.89 9.84 -3.71
CA ARG A 134 23.95 11.06 -2.89
C ARG A 134 24.17 10.75 -1.42
N LYS A 135 24.73 11.74 -0.68
CA LYS A 135 24.82 11.70 0.77
C LYS A 135 23.42 11.81 1.36
N ASN A 136 23.07 10.87 2.21
CA ASN A 136 21.76 10.85 2.87
C ASN A 136 21.68 11.94 3.95
N PRO A 137 20.50 12.55 4.17
CA PRO A 137 20.25 13.35 5.34
C PRO A 137 20.43 12.53 6.63
N ILE A 138 20.85 13.19 7.71
CA ILE A 138 21.11 12.55 9.01
C ILE A 138 19.83 12.17 9.77
N MET A 139 18.73 12.85 9.48
CA MET A 139 17.38 12.62 9.97
C MET A 139 16.38 13.36 9.09
N GLY A 140 15.10 13.06 9.22
CA GLY A 140 14.09 13.78 8.46
C GLY A 140 12.66 13.40 8.77
N ILE A 141 11.76 14.01 8.01
CA ILE A 141 10.33 13.77 8.05
C ILE A 141 9.81 13.45 6.65
N VAL A 142 8.73 12.68 6.61
CA VAL A 142 7.99 12.34 5.40
C VAL A 142 6.54 12.79 5.64
N PRO A 143 6.10 13.93 5.10
CA PRO A 143 4.77 14.47 5.37
C PRO A 143 3.68 13.73 4.57
N ASP A 144 3.69 12.42 4.61
CA ASP A 144 2.88 11.52 3.80
C ASP A 144 2.14 10.50 4.68
N ALA A 145 1.69 10.93 5.85
CA ALA A 145 0.97 10.09 6.79
C ALA A 145 0.12 10.90 7.78
N GLU A 146 -0.52 10.18 8.71
CA GLU A 146 -1.42 10.76 9.70
C GLU A 146 -0.65 11.44 10.86
N PHE A 147 -1.21 12.54 11.39
CA PHE A 147 -0.72 13.18 12.61
C PHE A 147 -1.00 12.34 13.87
N PRO A 148 -0.18 12.48 14.95
CA PRO A 148 0.90 13.46 15.17
C PRO A 148 2.23 13.15 14.46
N CYS A 149 2.57 11.92 14.32
CA CYS A 149 3.67 11.36 13.52
C CYS A 149 3.66 9.83 13.58
N ILE A 150 4.20 9.19 12.58
CA ILE A 150 4.35 7.73 12.50
C ILE A 150 5.77 7.38 12.94
N TYR A 151 5.90 6.61 14.02
CA TYR A 151 7.19 6.12 14.49
C TYR A 151 7.48 4.68 14.07
N ALA A 152 6.45 3.94 13.62
CA ALA A 152 6.58 2.54 13.24
C ALA A 152 5.68 2.22 12.04
N GLU A 153 6.25 1.51 11.07
CA GLU A 153 5.58 0.99 9.89
C GLU A 153 5.81 -0.52 9.81
N LYS A 154 4.75 -1.30 9.61
CA LYS A 154 4.89 -2.76 9.44
C LYS A 154 5.66 -3.10 8.18
N GLY A 155 6.37 -4.22 8.19
CA GLY A 155 6.91 -4.82 6.98
C GLY A 155 5.78 -5.22 6.03
N ILE A 156 6.07 -5.19 4.75
CA ILE A 156 5.14 -5.58 3.67
C ILE A 156 5.78 -6.75 2.93
N LEU A 157 5.09 -7.87 2.88
CA LEU A 157 5.52 -9.04 2.12
C LEU A 157 4.45 -9.40 1.11
N ASP A 158 4.74 -9.17 -0.16
CA ASP A 158 3.91 -9.57 -1.28
C ASP A 158 4.48 -10.83 -1.93
N PHE A 159 3.63 -11.84 -2.11
CA PHE A 159 4.00 -13.06 -2.79
C PHE A 159 2.81 -13.64 -3.57
N SER A 160 3.09 -14.41 -4.61
CA SER A 160 2.08 -15.12 -5.37
C SER A 160 2.10 -16.61 -5.06
N ALA A 161 0.95 -17.27 -5.29
CA ALA A 161 0.88 -18.71 -5.29
C ALA A 161 0.12 -19.16 -6.54
N GLU A 162 0.70 -20.08 -7.30
CA GLU A 162 0.10 -20.52 -8.55
C GLU A 162 0.37 -22.00 -8.87
N GLY A 163 -0.53 -22.62 -9.60
CA GLY A 163 -0.38 -24.00 -10.02
C GLY A 163 -1.61 -24.57 -10.68
N LYS A 164 -1.55 -25.87 -11.00
CA LYS A 164 -2.70 -26.64 -11.49
C LYS A 164 -3.58 -27.06 -10.32
N ILE A 165 -4.88 -27.04 -10.52
CA ILE A 165 -5.87 -27.43 -9.51
C ILE A 165 -6.87 -28.41 -10.10
N ASP A 166 -7.47 -29.22 -9.21
CA ASP A 166 -8.64 -30.02 -9.47
C ASP A 166 -9.82 -29.41 -8.72
N SER A 167 -10.74 -28.80 -9.47
CA SER A 167 -11.88 -28.06 -8.93
C SER A 167 -13.01 -28.04 -9.97
N CYS A 168 -14.24 -27.90 -9.48
CA CYS A 168 -15.37 -27.63 -10.35
C CYS A 168 -15.43 -26.21 -10.89
N ILE A 169 -14.54 -25.30 -10.43
CA ILE A 169 -14.43 -23.94 -10.94
C ILE A 169 -13.76 -23.97 -12.31
N LYS A 170 -14.47 -23.54 -13.35
CA LYS A 170 -13.94 -23.35 -14.70
C LYS A 170 -13.16 -22.07 -14.84
N SER A 171 -13.73 -20.98 -14.32
CA SER A 171 -13.09 -19.68 -14.29
C SER A 171 -13.48 -18.92 -13.04
N MET A 172 -12.57 -18.08 -12.57
CA MET A 172 -12.79 -17.11 -11.50
C MET A 172 -11.96 -15.88 -11.77
N GLN A 173 -12.55 -14.70 -11.66
CA GLN A 173 -11.85 -13.42 -11.75
C GLN A 173 -12.20 -12.60 -10.53
N SER A 174 -11.19 -12.23 -9.75
CA SER A 174 -11.41 -11.45 -8.55
C SER A 174 -10.16 -10.71 -8.09
N GLY A 175 -10.35 -9.48 -7.65
CA GLY A 175 -9.29 -8.63 -7.14
C GLY A 175 -8.38 -8.02 -8.22
N THR A 176 -7.77 -6.89 -7.89
CA THR A 176 -6.95 -6.09 -8.81
C THR A 176 -5.54 -5.82 -8.29
N ALA A 177 -5.34 -5.84 -6.97
CA ALA A 177 -4.07 -5.49 -6.32
C ALA A 177 -3.81 -6.35 -5.09
N PHE A 178 -2.55 -6.50 -4.69
CA PHE A 178 -2.15 -7.24 -3.48
C PHE A 178 -2.73 -6.60 -2.21
N ASN A 179 -2.68 -5.29 -2.14
CA ASN A 179 -2.97 -4.48 -0.95
C ASN A 179 -4.45 -4.09 -0.78
N VAL A 180 -5.37 -4.74 -1.49
CA VAL A 180 -6.82 -4.46 -1.41
C VAL A 180 -7.58 -5.76 -1.14
N VAL A 181 -8.45 -5.76 -0.13
CA VAL A 181 -9.43 -6.83 0.11
C VAL A 181 -10.38 -6.93 -1.08
N ILE A 182 -10.56 -8.12 -1.61
CA ILE A 182 -11.36 -8.36 -2.81
C ILE A 182 -12.83 -8.00 -2.55
N GLY A 183 -13.30 -6.94 -3.23
CA GLY A 183 -14.68 -6.45 -3.08
C GLY A 183 -15.69 -7.13 -3.97
N LYS A 184 -15.27 -7.83 -5.03
CA LYS A 184 -16.15 -8.55 -5.97
C LYS A 184 -15.49 -9.84 -6.44
N ALA A 185 -16.30 -10.89 -6.59
CA ALA A 185 -15.83 -12.15 -7.14
C ALA A 185 -16.86 -12.73 -8.09
N ASP A 186 -16.41 -13.06 -9.29
CA ASP A 186 -17.19 -13.73 -10.35
C ASP A 186 -16.63 -15.12 -10.57
N VAL A 187 -17.51 -16.14 -10.62
CA VAL A 187 -17.12 -17.52 -10.84
C VAL A 187 -18.05 -18.23 -11.82
N ILE A 188 -17.48 -19.09 -12.65
CA ILE A 188 -18.24 -20.06 -13.46
C ILE A 188 -17.86 -21.46 -12.96
N VAL A 189 -18.84 -22.25 -12.61
CA VAL A 189 -18.63 -23.63 -12.18
C VAL A 189 -19.22 -24.66 -13.21
N ASP A 190 -18.52 -25.77 -13.39
CA ASP A 190 -18.97 -26.88 -14.22
C ASP A 190 -19.92 -27.79 -13.43
N LYS A 191 -21.02 -27.20 -12.95
CA LYS A 191 -22.08 -27.87 -12.18
C LYS A 191 -23.42 -27.19 -12.47
N PRO A 192 -24.55 -27.86 -12.17
CA PRO A 192 -25.86 -27.23 -12.23
C PRO A 192 -25.97 -26.06 -11.28
N LEU A 193 -26.80 -25.07 -11.64
CA LEU A 193 -27.08 -23.89 -10.81
C LEU A 193 -27.82 -24.26 -9.53
N GLU A 194 -27.28 -23.90 -8.40
CA GLU A 194 -27.87 -24.12 -7.07
C GLU A 194 -28.41 -22.78 -6.49
N LYS A 195 -29.38 -22.19 -7.21
CA LYS A 195 -29.90 -20.83 -6.91
C LYS A 195 -30.43 -20.70 -5.49
N GLU A 196 -31.27 -21.63 -5.02
CA GLU A 196 -31.86 -21.57 -3.67
C GLU A 196 -30.78 -21.66 -2.57
N TYR A 197 -29.76 -22.50 -2.78
CA TYR A 197 -28.64 -22.62 -1.84
C TYR A 197 -27.81 -21.32 -1.84
N PHE A 198 -27.57 -20.73 -2.99
CA PHE A 198 -26.82 -19.47 -3.11
C PHE A 198 -27.54 -18.29 -2.43
N GLU A 199 -28.85 -18.13 -2.67
CA GLU A 199 -29.66 -17.09 -2.01
C GLU A 199 -29.65 -17.25 -0.48
N LYS A 200 -29.75 -18.46 0.04
CA LYS A 200 -29.63 -18.74 1.48
C LYS A 200 -28.24 -18.43 2.02
N PHE A 201 -27.19 -18.75 1.25
CA PHE A 201 -25.82 -18.43 1.62
C PHE A 201 -25.60 -16.93 1.70
N LEU A 202 -26.06 -16.16 0.71
CA LEU A 202 -25.96 -14.68 0.72
C LEU A 202 -26.68 -14.09 1.95
N LEU A 203 -27.91 -14.52 2.21
CA LEU A 203 -28.69 -14.05 3.35
C LEU A 203 -28.00 -14.37 4.68
N ALA A 204 -27.48 -15.57 4.85
CA ALA A 204 -26.81 -16.01 6.09
C ALA A 204 -25.51 -15.25 6.36
N ASN A 205 -24.86 -14.73 5.32
CA ASN A 205 -23.61 -13.95 5.43
C ASN A 205 -23.79 -12.44 5.32
N GLY A 206 -25.03 -11.93 5.13
CA GLY A 206 -25.31 -10.51 4.93
C GLY A 206 -24.66 -9.95 3.65
N LEU A 207 -24.62 -10.75 2.59
CA LEU A 207 -23.99 -10.42 1.31
C LEU A 207 -25.06 -10.15 0.25
N SER A 208 -24.66 -9.46 -0.83
CA SER A 208 -25.39 -9.36 -2.09
C SER A 208 -24.67 -10.13 -3.20
N GLY A 209 -25.41 -10.48 -4.22
CA GLY A 209 -24.88 -11.20 -5.36
C GLY A 209 -25.99 -11.66 -6.30
N GLU A 210 -25.60 -12.22 -7.42
CA GLU A 210 -26.51 -12.73 -8.43
C GLU A 210 -25.99 -14.05 -9.03
N CYS A 211 -26.90 -14.84 -9.63
CA CYS A 211 -26.52 -16.06 -10.29
C CYS A 211 -27.41 -16.36 -11.48
N HIS A 212 -26.86 -17.01 -12.49
CA HIS A 212 -27.58 -17.52 -13.65
C HIS A 212 -26.90 -18.76 -14.23
N GLN A 213 -27.61 -19.46 -15.12
CA GLN A 213 -27.08 -20.62 -15.85
C GLN A 213 -27.07 -20.31 -17.34
N ASP A 214 -25.98 -20.67 -18.00
CA ASP A 214 -25.90 -20.66 -19.47
C ASP A 214 -25.14 -21.89 -20.00
N GLU A 215 -24.69 -21.83 -21.27
CA GLU A 215 -23.96 -22.92 -21.93
C GLU A 215 -22.55 -23.15 -21.34
N GLU A 216 -21.97 -22.14 -20.70
CA GLU A 216 -20.64 -22.21 -20.08
C GLU A 216 -20.68 -22.88 -18.70
N GLY A 217 -21.80 -22.76 -17.97
CA GLY A 217 -21.98 -23.33 -16.65
C GLY A 217 -22.88 -22.50 -15.75
N ALA A 218 -22.81 -22.73 -14.45
CA ALA A 218 -23.48 -21.90 -13.46
C ALA A 218 -22.58 -20.71 -13.05
N HIS A 219 -23.09 -19.52 -13.28
CA HIS A 219 -22.43 -18.26 -12.95
C HIS A 219 -22.88 -17.75 -11.60
N TYR A 220 -21.93 -17.29 -10.79
CA TYR A 220 -22.20 -16.68 -9.49
C TYR A 220 -21.34 -15.42 -9.33
N HIS A 221 -21.96 -14.38 -8.82
CA HIS A 221 -21.33 -13.12 -8.43
C HIS A 221 -21.57 -12.85 -6.95
N ILE A 222 -20.55 -12.44 -6.22
CA ILE A 222 -20.66 -12.00 -4.82
C ILE A 222 -20.05 -10.61 -4.69
N ASP A 223 -20.84 -9.69 -4.10
CA ASP A 223 -20.33 -8.43 -3.59
C ASP A 223 -19.85 -8.61 -2.15
N GLY A 224 -18.59 -8.30 -1.91
CA GLY A 224 -17.99 -8.17 -0.60
C GLY A 224 -17.85 -6.71 -0.19
N LYS A 225 -16.84 -6.43 0.65
CA LYS A 225 -16.53 -5.07 1.08
C LYS A 225 -15.03 -4.83 0.92
N PRO A 226 -14.59 -4.03 -0.06
CA PRO A 226 -13.17 -3.73 -0.23
C PRO A 226 -12.66 -2.91 0.97
N PHE A 227 -11.40 -3.14 1.32
CA PHE A 227 -10.68 -2.36 2.31
C PHE A 227 -9.17 -2.48 2.08
N HIS A 228 -8.37 -1.59 2.64
CA HIS A 228 -6.93 -1.66 2.53
C HIS A 228 -6.36 -2.86 3.33
N ALA A 229 -5.35 -3.57 2.79
CA ALA A 229 -4.75 -4.78 3.38
C ALA A 229 -4.09 -4.56 4.75
N SER A 230 -3.79 -3.33 5.14
CA SER A 230 -3.33 -3.03 6.50
C SER A 230 -4.38 -3.26 7.58
N ARG A 231 -5.66 -3.28 7.20
CA ARG A 231 -6.81 -3.52 8.08
C ARG A 231 -7.84 -4.44 7.40
N PRO A 232 -7.46 -5.66 6.99
CA PRO A 232 -8.31 -6.54 6.17
C PRO A 232 -9.59 -6.99 6.92
N TYR A 233 -9.54 -7.01 8.24
CA TYR A 233 -10.68 -7.31 9.12
C TYR A 233 -11.83 -6.27 9.04
N MET A 234 -11.60 -5.11 8.44
CA MET A 234 -12.64 -4.10 8.18
C MET A 234 -13.38 -4.34 6.87
N GLY A 235 -12.85 -5.21 6.02
CA GLY A 235 -13.43 -5.63 4.75
C GLY A 235 -14.16 -6.97 4.83
N VAL A 236 -14.72 -7.38 3.69
CA VAL A 236 -15.27 -8.72 3.46
C VAL A 236 -14.72 -9.22 2.14
N ASN A 237 -13.86 -10.21 2.18
CA ASN A 237 -13.21 -10.74 0.98
C ASN A 237 -14.18 -11.61 0.16
N ALA A 238 -14.61 -11.09 -0.99
CA ALA A 238 -15.59 -11.75 -1.85
C ALA A 238 -15.09 -13.10 -2.40
N ALA A 239 -13.77 -13.22 -2.70
CA ALA A 239 -13.21 -14.48 -3.19
C ALA A 239 -13.21 -15.57 -2.12
N VAL A 240 -12.87 -15.24 -0.90
CA VAL A 240 -12.97 -16.19 0.23
C VAL A 240 -14.41 -16.63 0.42
N LYS A 241 -15.38 -15.71 0.35
CA LYS A 241 -16.81 -16.03 0.42
C LYS A 241 -17.28 -16.88 -0.75
N MET A 242 -16.76 -16.64 -1.94
CA MET A 242 -17.04 -17.48 -3.10
C MET A 242 -16.48 -18.90 -2.91
N PHE A 243 -15.26 -19.06 -2.40
CA PHE A 243 -14.72 -20.39 -2.06
C PHE A 243 -15.54 -21.07 -0.94
N GLU A 244 -16.02 -20.35 0.07
CA GLU A 244 -16.93 -20.88 1.10
C GLU A 244 -18.22 -21.43 0.47
N PHE A 245 -18.81 -20.66 -0.45
CA PHE A 245 -20.01 -21.10 -1.16
C PHE A 245 -19.74 -22.35 -2.04
N VAL A 246 -18.78 -22.25 -2.96
CA VAL A 246 -18.49 -23.38 -3.89
C VAL A 246 -18.10 -24.64 -3.13
N GLY A 247 -17.23 -24.50 -2.13
CA GLY A 247 -16.78 -25.63 -1.31
C GLY A 247 -17.93 -26.32 -0.58
N SER A 248 -18.83 -25.55 0.03
CA SER A 248 -19.95 -26.12 0.77
C SER A 248 -21.09 -26.63 -0.12
N CYS A 249 -21.36 -25.93 -1.22
CA CYS A 249 -22.45 -26.28 -2.14
C CYS A 249 -22.11 -27.54 -2.97
N TYR A 250 -20.91 -27.63 -3.50
CA TYR A 250 -20.49 -28.67 -4.44
C TYR A 250 -19.50 -29.68 -3.86
N ASN A 251 -19.18 -29.53 -2.57
CA ASN A 251 -18.15 -30.35 -1.90
C ASN A 251 -16.79 -30.28 -2.64
N ASP A 252 -16.44 -29.10 -3.14
CA ASP A 252 -15.21 -28.83 -3.87
C ASP A 252 -14.00 -28.76 -2.93
N ALA A 253 -13.15 -29.76 -2.98
CA ALA A 253 -12.04 -29.91 -2.05
C ALA A 253 -11.02 -28.77 -2.14
N PHE A 254 -10.76 -28.25 -3.34
CA PHE A 254 -9.87 -27.12 -3.54
C PHE A 254 -10.41 -25.87 -2.85
N SER A 255 -11.69 -25.54 -3.06
CA SER A 255 -12.35 -24.38 -2.44
C SER A 255 -12.35 -24.47 -0.91
N LEU A 256 -12.67 -25.65 -0.35
CA LEU A 256 -12.62 -25.88 1.11
C LEU A 256 -11.21 -25.68 1.67
N ASN A 257 -10.17 -26.13 0.97
CA ASN A 257 -8.80 -25.94 1.37
C ASN A 257 -8.35 -24.48 1.24
N ALA A 258 -8.76 -23.76 0.18
CA ALA A 258 -8.50 -22.32 0.03
C ALA A 258 -9.12 -21.52 1.20
N VAL A 259 -10.36 -21.81 1.59
CA VAL A 259 -11.00 -21.21 2.77
C VAL A 259 -10.20 -21.50 4.04
N LYS A 260 -9.79 -22.74 4.26
CA LYS A 260 -8.99 -23.12 5.44
C LYS A 260 -7.70 -22.29 5.57
N LEU A 261 -7.05 -21.97 4.45
CA LEU A 261 -5.82 -21.20 4.43
C LEU A 261 -6.04 -19.69 4.54
N PHE A 262 -7.06 -19.14 3.85
CA PHE A 262 -7.14 -17.72 3.54
C PHE A 262 -8.28 -16.96 4.24
N LYS A 263 -9.11 -17.64 5.02
CA LYS A 263 -10.27 -17.03 5.67
C LYS A 263 -9.89 -16.04 6.78
N ASP A 264 -8.86 -16.37 7.54
CA ASP A 264 -8.49 -15.59 8.72
C ASP A 264 -7.56 -14.43 8.34
N PRO A 265 -7.93 -13.16 8.67
CA PRO A 265 -7.16 -11.98 8.28
C PRO A 265 -5.88 -11.76 9.10
N TYR A 266 -5.54 -12.66 10.01
CA TYR A 266 -4.31 -12.64 10.81
C TYR A 266 -3.34 -13.76 10.42
N GLY A 267 -3.66 -14.55 9.38
CA GLY A 267 -2.78 -15.59 8.85
C GLY A 267 -2.76 -16.91 9.63
N VAL A 268 -3.77 -17.16 10.48
CA VAL A 268 -3.88 -18.39 11.29
C VAL A 268 -3.84 -19.65 10.41
N GLY A 269 -4.54 -19.64 9.26
CA GLY A 269 -4.54 -20.78 8.33
C GLY A 269 -3.17 -21.09 7.74
N LEU A 270 -2.29 -20.10 7.65
CA LEU A 270 -0.91 -20.21 7.15
C LEU A 270 0.12 -20.37 8.29
N LYS A 271 -0.34 -20.44 9.55
CA LYS A 271 0.48 -20.59 10.77
C LYS A 271 1.56 -19.51 10.90
N VAL A 272 1.21 -18.29 10.54
CA VAL A 272 2.08 -17.10 10.60
C VAL A 272 1.53 -16.00 11.50
N ASP A 273 0.41 -16.26 12.15
CA ASP A 273 -0.20 -15.35 13.11
C ASP A 273 0.80 -14.95 14.21
N TYR A 274 0.93 -13.67 14.43
CA TYR A 274 1.84 -13.10 15.42
C TYR A 274 1.29 -11.76 15.92
N ASP A 275 1.33 -11.54 17.24
CA ASP A 275 0.95 -10.27 17.85
C ASP A 275 2.20 -9.53 18.33
N GLY A 276 2.64 -8.53 17.54
CA GLY A 276 3.85 -7.76 17.81
C GLY A 276 3.65 -6.76 18.94
N ALA A 277 4.64 -6.69 19.84
CA ALA A 277 4.60 -5.84 21.03
C ALA A 277 4.45 -4.34 20.68
N TYR A 278 5.10 -3.90 19.62
CA TYR A 278 5.10 -2.49 19.20
C TYR A 278 4.14 -2.20 18.05
N MET A 279 4.03 -3.10 17.07
CA MET A 279 3.28 -2.86 15.83
C MET A 279 1.92 -3.55 15.80
N GLY A 280 1.59 -4.34 16.85
CA GLY A 280 0.36 -5.13 16.90
C GLY A 280 0.36 -6.32 15.94
N PRO A 281 -0.79 -6.97 15.73
CA PRO A 281 -0.86 -8.25 15.05
C PRO A 281 -0.44 -8.17 13.57
N LEU A 282 0.22 -9.23 13.08
CA LEU A 282 0.36 -9.47 11.65
C LEU A 282 -1.03 -9.46 11.00
N THR A 283 -1.15 -8.90 9.81
CA THR A 283 -2.36 -9.00 8.99
C THR A 283 -2.08 -9.67 7.66
N PHE A 284 -3.06 -10.42 7.17
CA PHE A 284 -3.03 -11.18 5.94
C PHE A 284 -4.18 -10.78 5.02
N ASN A 285 -3.87 -10.61 3.74
CA ASN A 285 -4.86 -10.33 2.70
C ASN A 285 -4.67 -11.25 1.48
N LEU A 286 -5.78 -11.80 0.98
CA LEU A 286 -5.88 -12.36 -0.36
C LEU A 286 -6.34 -11.22 -1.28
N GLY A 287 -5.43 -10.68 -2.10
CA GLY A 287 -5.68 -9.52 -2.95
C GLY A 287 -6.15 -9.86 -4.37
N LYS A 288 -5.79 -11.06 -4.88
CA LYS A 288 -6.30 -11.61 -6.15
C LYS A 288 -6.53 -13.11 -6.04
N ALA A 289 -7.57 -13.58 -6.70
CA ALA A 289 -7.82 -15.00 -6.89
C ALA A 289 -8.40 -15.23 -8.30
N ASN A 290 -7.56 -15.69 -9.22
CA ASN A 290 -7.93 -15.92 -10.59
C ASN A 290 -7.76 -17.41 -10.91
N ILE A 291 -8.78 -18.00 -11.53
CA ILE A 291 -8.76 -19.39 -12.00
C ILE A 291 -9.11 -19.40 -13.48
N GLU A 292 -8.32 -20.05 -14.27
CA GLU A 292 -8.55 -20.24 -15.69
C GLU A 292 -7.85 -21.51 -16.18
N ASN A 293 -8.52 -22.30 -17.03
CA ASN A 293 -7.95 -23.50 -17.65
C ASN A 293 -7.34 -24.51 -16.65
N GLY A 294 -7.99 -24.69 -15.48
CA GLY A 294 -7.52 -25.61 -14.44
C GLY A 294 -6.24 -25.14 -13.72
N ARG A 295 -5.93 -23.85 -13.80
CA ARG A 295 -4.83 -23.22 -13.07
C ARG A 295 -5.37 -22.09 -12.19
N VAL A 296 -4.75 -21.93 -11.04
CA VAL A 296 -5.03 -20.81 -10.11
C VAL A 296 -3.84 -19.89 -10.00
N TYR A 297 -4.11 -18.61 -9.79
CA TYR A 297 -3.17 -17.58 -9.37
C TYR A 297 -3.75 -16.82 -8.17
N PHE A 298 -3.00 -16.78 -7.08
CA PHE A 298 -3.29 -15.99 -5.89
C PHE A 298 -2.25 -14.88 -5.71
N ALA A 299 -2.69 -13.69 -5.34
CA ALA A 299 -1.83 -12.60 -4.84
C ALA A 299 -2.08 -12.42 -3.35
N LEU A 300 -1.04 -12.47 -2.55
CA LEU A 300 -1.07 -12.57 -1.10
C LEU A 300 -0.19 -11.47 -0.49
N ASP A 301 -0.72 -10.74 0.51
CA ASP A 301 -0.05 -9.62 1.18
C ASP A 301 -0.02 -9.88 2.69
N TYR A 302 1.15 -9.71 3.30
CA TYR A 302 1.30 -9.62 4.74
C TYR A 302 1.74 -8.23 5.16
N ARG A 303 1.16 -7.76 6.29
CA ARG A 303 1.70 -6.64 7.06
C ARG A 303 2.22 -7.18 8.38
N TYR A 304 3.53 -7.26 8.53
CA TYR A 304 4.15 -7.98 9.62
C TYR A 304 4.92 -7.07 10.58
N PRO A 305 4.92 -7.37 11.91
CA PRO A 305 5.63 -6.57 12.90
C PRO A 305 7.15 -6.82 12.87
N ASN A 306 7.89 -5.96 13.57
CA ASN A 306 9.34 -5.95 13.60
C ASN A 306 9.98 -7.22 14.22
N GLU A 307 9.21 -8.02 14.93
CA GLU A 307 9.66 -9.30 15.50
C GLU A 307 9.63 -10.45 14.47
N CYS A 308 9.05 -10.20 13.29
CA CYS A 308 8.99 -11.17 12.21
C CYS A 308 10.00 -10.82 11.10
N GLU A 309 10.47 -11.86 10.40
CA GLU A 309 11.26 -11.71 9.17
C GLU A 309 10.45 -12.23 7.98
N GLY A 310 10.37 -11.41 6.90
CA GLY A 310 9.57 -11.73 5.72
C GLY A 310 9.94 -13.06 5.08
N SER A 311 11.23 -13.38 5.00
CA SER A 311 11.73 -14.66 4.47
C SER A 311 11.24 -15.89 5.25
N ASP A 312 11.11 -15.79 6.58
CA ASP A 312 10.59 -16.88 7.42
C ASP A 312 9.06 -17.04 7.25
N LEU A 313 8.34 -15.93 7.15
CA LEU A 313 6.90 -15.92 6.87
C LEU A 313 6.60 -16.56 5.51
N LEU A 314 7.33 -16.16 4.47
CA LEU A 314 7.22 -16.73 3.13
C LEU A 314 7.49 -18.23 3.15
N LYS A 315 8.57 -18.67 3.77
CA LYS A 315 8.95 -20.08 3.85
C LYS A 315 7.87 -20.94 4.52
N ARG A 316 7.30 -20.47 5.65
CA ARG A 316 6.22 -21.16 6.36
C ARG A 316 4.98 -21.26 5.48
N SER A 317 4.55 -20.13 4.89
CA SER A 317 3.39 -20.08 4.01
C SER A 317 3.56 -20.98 2.78
N ALA A 318 4.73 -20.95 2.15
CA ALA A 318 5.06 -21.79 1.00
C ALA A 318 4.92 -23.28 1.32
N ASN A 319 5.44 -23.73 2.45
CA ASN A 319 5.34 -25.12 2.87
C ASN A 319 3.88 -25.54 3.07
N ILE A 320 3.06 -24.72 3.72
CA ILE A 320 1.66 -25.04 3.99
C ILE A 320 0.82 -24.98 2.72
N ILE A 321 1.01 -23.99 1.87
CA ILE A 321 0.33 -23.87 0.58
C ILE A 321 0.65 -25.07 -0.30
N GLN A 322 1.92 -25.47 -0.36
CA GLN A 322 2.35 -26.66 -1.10
C GLN A 322 1.77 -27.95 -0.53
N GLU A 323 1.72 -28.10 0.80
CA GLU A 323 1.13 -29.27 1.47
C GLU A 323 -0.38 -29.39 1.21
N VAL A 324 -1.11 -28.27 1.22
CA VAL A 324 -2.59 -28.25 1.22
C VAL A 324 -3.18 -28.08 -0.17
N LEU A 325 -2.58 -27.23 -1.01
CA LEU A 325 -3.09 -26.88 -2.34
C LEU A 325 -2.23 -27.44 -3.48
N HIS A 326 -1.02 -27.95 -3.19
CA HIS A 326 -0.07 -28.48 -4.18
C HIS A 326 0.31 -27.47 -5.26
N ILE A 327 0.44 -26.20 -4.89
CA ILE A 327 0.83 -25.09 -5.79
C ILE A 327 2.08 -24.40 -5.26
N ASP A 328 2.84 -23.76 -6.17
CA ASP A 328 4.12 -23.12 -5.86
C ASP A 328 3.93 -21.66 -5.46
N THR A 329 4.85 -21.13 -4.64
CA THR A 329 4.86 -19.75 -4.23
C THR A 329 6.08 -19.01 -4.77
N THR A 330 5.92 -17.73 -5.09
CA THR A 330 6.99 -16.86 -5.58
C THR A 330 6.96 -15.53 -4.83
N LEU A 331 8.12 -15.10 -4.33
CA LEU A 331 8.28 -13.77 -3.74
C LEU A 331 8.07 -12.71 -4.82
N VAL A 332 7.29 -11.68 -4.51
CA VAL A 332 7.08 -10.51 -5.35
C VAL A 332 7.84 -9.32 -4.78
N ASP A 333 7.61 -9.00 -3.50
CA ASP A 333 8.30 -7.92 -2.77
C ASP A 333 8.41 -8.24 -1.28
N ASP A 334 9.48 -7.76 -0.63
CA ASP A 334 9.65 -7.79 0.81
C ASP A 334 10.24 -6.46 1.28
N SER A 335 9.36 -5.54 1.59
CA SER A 335 9.69 -4.22 2.13
C SER A 335 9.78 -4.28 3.65
N LYS A 336 11.00 -4.08 4.18
CA LYS A 336 11.28 -4.19 5.60
C LYS A 336 10.52 -3.15 6.43
N TRP A 337 10.19 -3.50 7.66
CA TRP A 337 9.55 -2.61 8.62
C TRP A 337 10.43 -1.41 9.02
N LEU A 338 9.80 -0.32 9.48
CA LEU A 338 10.43 0.82 10.14
C LEU A 338 10.04 0.82 11.62
N LEU A 339 11.02 0.99 12.50
CA LEU A 339 10.77 1.21 13.92
C LEU A 339 11.76 2.26 14.47
N ASN A 340 11.26 3.44 14.74
CA ASN A 340 11.96 4.46 15.49
C ASN A 340 11.71 4.31 16.99
N ASN A 341 12.67 4.71 17.80
CA ASN A 341 12.42 4.83 19.23
C ASN A 341 11.39 5.96 19.47
N PRO A 342 10.21 5.67 20.07
CA PRO A 342 9.19 6.68 20.35
C PRO A 342 9.69 7.78 21.30
N ASP A 343 10.76 7.51 22.05
CA ASP A 343 11.42 8.46 22.94
C ASP A 343 12.57 9.24 22.28
N SER A 344 12.82 9.06 20.99
CA SER A 344 13.86 9.80 20.27
C SER A 344 13.57 11.32 20.21
N GLU A 345 14.62 12.10 19.99
CA GLU A 345 14.52 13.56 19.82
C GLU A 345 13.59 13.93 18.66
N LEU A 346 13.64 13.19 17.55
CA LEU A 346 12.79 13.40 16.40
C LEU A 346 11.31 13.26 16.77
N ILE A 347 10.91 12.12 17.32
CA ILE A 347 9.51 11.84 17.68
C ILE A 347 9.00 12.82 18.74
N LYS A 348 9.81 13.09 19.77
CA LYS A 348 9.46 14.10 20.80
C LYS A 348 9.28 15.50 20.21
N THR A 349 10.09 15.87 19.23
CA THR A 349 9.98 17.16 18.55
C THR A 349 8.71 17.24 17.72
N CYS A 350 8.38 16.20 16.93
CA CYS A 350 7.12 16.14 16.18
C CYS A 350 5.91 16.26 17.12
N LEU A 351 5.86 15.46 18.19
CA LEU A 351 4.78 15.53 19.20
C LEU A 351 4.67 16.89 19.87
N LYS A 352 5.78 17.51 20.25
CA LYS A 352 5.80 18.82 20.87
C LYS A 352 5.13 19.87 19.98
N HIS A 353 5.49 19.89 18.70
CA HIS A 353 4.95 20.87 17.77
C HIS A 353 3.50 20.58 17.38
N TYR A 354 3.16 19.31 17.18
CA TYR A 354 1.77 18.89 16.95
C TYR A 354 0.87 19.34 18.10
N ARG A 355 1.22 19.03 19.35
CA ARG A 355 0.44 19.39 20.55
C ARG A 355 0.30 20.91 20.71
N ALA A 356 1.37 21.64 20.45
CA ALA A 356 1.36 23.12 20.54
C ALA A 356 0.44 23.76 19.49
N PHE A 357 0.33 23.15 18.31
CA PHE A 357 -0.48 23.67 17.21
C PHE A 357 -1.93 23.21 17.25
N SER A 358 -2.17 21.91 17.50
CA SER A 358 -3.50 21.30 17.48
C SER A 358 -4.26 21.46 18.81
N GLY A 359 -3.54 21.64 19.93
CA GLY A 359 -4.12 21.56 21.27
C GLY A 359 -4.40 20.13 21.75
N ASP A 360 -4.19 19.12 20.92
CA ASP A 360 -4.34 17.71 21.29
C ASP A 360 -3.10 17.25 22.08
N THR A 361 -3.28 17.01 23.38
CA THR A 361 -2.21 16.57 24.27
C THR A 361 -2.23 15.06 24.55
N TYR A 362 -3.21 14.34 24.03
CA TYR A 362 -3.51 12.93 24.39
C TYR A 362 -3.04 11.95 23.33
N THR A 363 -3.13 12.29 22.05
CA THR A 363 -2.77 11.36 20.96
C THR A 363 -1.29 11.01 21.03
N PRO A 364 -0.94 9.72 21.17
CA PRO A 364 0.45 9.27 21.14
C PRO A 364 0.98 9.26 19.70
N PRO A 365 2.30 9.07 19.48
CA PRO A 365 2.82 8.78 18.15
C PRO A 365 2.18 7.50 17.61
N LEU A 366 1.99 7.44 16.31
CA LEU A 366 1.21 6.40 15.65
C LEU A 366 2.11 5.30 15.07
N ARG A 367 1.48 4.17 14.81
CA ARG A 367 2.00 3.03 14.05
C ARG A 367 1.02 2.69 12.94
N ILE A 368 1.53 2.37 11.77
CA ILE A 368 0.69 2.05 10.61
C ILE A 368 1.06 0.69 10.00
N GLY A 369 0.09 0.10 9.32
CA GLY A 369 0.29 -1.11 8.52
C GLY A 369 0.67 -0.83 7.07
N GLY A 370 0.76 0.45 6.68
CA GLY A 370 1.28 0.91 5.40
C GLY A 370 2.78 1.16 5.47
N GLY A 371 3.31 1.79 4.43
CA GLY A 371 4.68 2.23 4.37
C GLY A 371 4.80 3.53 3.61
N THR A 372 5.81 4.31 3.95
CA THR A 372 6.16 5.56 3.30
C THR A 372 7.65 5.56 2.95
N TYR A 373 8.13 6.61 2.32
CA TYR A 373 9.56 6.80 2.13
C TYR A 373 10.39 6.80 3.42
N ALA A 374 9.77 6.97 4.60
CA ALA A 374 10.47 6.98 5.88
C ALA A 374 11.28 5.70 6.12
N ARG A 375 10.76 4.53 5.70
CA ARG A 375 11.46 3.23 5.80
C ARG A 375 12.73 3.14 4.97
N SER A 376 12.90 4.03 4.01
CA SER A 376 14.08 4.05 3.14
C SER A 376 15.31 4.66 3.79
N PHE A 377 15.18 5.38 4.90
CA PHE A 377 16.27 6.09 5.56
C PHE A 377 16.31 5.79 7.06
N GLU A 378 17.49 5.95 7.66
CA GLU A 378 17.63 5.90 9.11
C GLU A 378 17.18 7.22 9.75
N ASN A 379 16.56 7.17 10.93
CA ASN A 379 16.09 8.34 11.67
C ASN A 379 15.08 9.22 10.90
N PHE A 380 14.19 8.60 10.13
CA PHE A 380 13.07 9.28 9.48
C PHE A 380 11.76 8.85 10.12
N ALA A 381 10.80 9.80 10.22
CA ALA A 381 9.44 9.57 10.68
C ALA A 381 8.46 10.14 9.64
N ALA A 382 7.30 9.48 9.47
CA ALA A 382 6.23 10.01 8.64
C ALA A 382 5.17 10.75 9.49
#